data_7acec5a35453464cb0318a388d125918
#
_entry.id   7acec5a35453464cb0318a388d125918
#
_cell.length_a   1.000
_cell.length_b   1.000
_cell.length_c   1.000
_cell.angle_alpha   90.00
_cell.angle_beta   90.00
_cell.angle_gamma   90.00
#
_symmetry.space_group_name_H-M   'P 1'
#
loop_
_entity.id
_entity.type
_entity.pdbx_description
1 polymer ?
#
loop_
_entity_poly.entity_id
_entity_poly.type
_entity_poly.pdbx_seq_one_letter_code
_entity_poly.pdbx_strand_id
1 'polypeptide(L)'
;MRDTLSPEQIASYERDGFLSPIRVFPRDEVQRLRDHFEAFEQRFGGIEKAVGRRTDLHLLTDWGFDVVTDSRIVGPVTSILGPDVLLWSMNWFIKEPDNTKFVSFHQDANYWGLEPHDVATAWVALSDAGVSTGPMEFIPGSHRGGLYEQHNTFENDNLLSRGQTIEADLPIKDCVMTPLAAGEMSLHHVRAVHRSGPNRSADRRIGM
;
A
#
# COMPACT_ATOMS: atom_id res chain seq x y z
N MET A 1 -3.16 -4.91 -24.85
CA MET A 1 -3.71 -3.58 -24.46
C MET A 1 -3.19 -3.33 -23.05
N ARG A 2 -2.68 -2.14 -22.75
CA ARG A 2 -2.37 -1.80 -21.35
C ARG A 2 -3.70 -1.72 -20.61
N ASP A 3 -3.78 -2.30 -19.43
CA ASP A 3 -4.96 -2.23 -18.57
C ASP A 3 -5.05 -0.78 -18.02
N THR A 4 -5.77 0.09 -18.72
CA THR A 4 -5.91 1.52 -18.37
C THR A 4 -7.18 1.73 -17.56
N LEU A 5 -7.16 2.76 -16.70
CA LEU A 5 -8.35 3.18 -15.97
C LEU A 5 -9.37 3.85 -16.91
N SER A 6 -10.66 3.72 -16.58
CA SER A 6 -11.71 4.47 -17.25
C SER A 6 -11.68 5.95 -16.80
N PRO A 7 -12.29 6.86 -17.61
CA PRO A 7 -12.41 8.26 -17.20
C PRO A 7 -13.08 8.45 -15.85
N GLU A 8 -14.07 7.63 -15.51
CA GLU A 8 -14.80 7.68 -14.23
C GLU A 8 -13.88 7.24 -13.06
N GLN A 9 -13.01 6.25 -13.28
CA GLN A 9 -12.03 5.81 -12.29
C GLN A 9 -10.99 6.90 -12.04
N ILE A 10 -10.49 7.55 -13.10
CA ILE A 10 -9.56 8.68 -12.98
C ILE A 10 -10.22 9.82 -12.21
N ALA A 11 -11.45 10.21 -12.57
CA ALA A 11 -12.18 11.26 -11.87
C ALA A 11 -12.44 10.92 -10.39
N SER A 12 -12.68 9.65 -10.07
CA SER A 12 -12.80 9.18 -8.68
C SER A 12 -11.50 9.34 -7.91
N TYR A 13 -10.36 8.94 -8.50
CA TYR A 13 -9.04 9.14 -7.89
C TYR A 13 -8.72 10.61 -7.66
N GLU A 14 -8.97 11.47 -8.65
CA GLU A 14 -8.76 12.93 -8.55
C GLU A 14 -9.64 13.57 -7.49
N ARG A 15 -10.87 13.08 -7.30
CA ARG A 15 -11.80 13.59 -6.29
C ARG A 15 -11.42 13.14 -4.89
N ASP A 16 -11.09 11.87 -4.71
CA ASP A 16 -10.97 11.24 -3.38
C ASP A 16 -9.51 11.11 -2.92
N GLY A 17 -8.55 11.11 -3.85
CA GLY A 17 -7.13 10.87 -3.59
C GLY A 17 -6.76 9.40 -3.50
N PHE A 18 -7.72 8.52 -3.77
CA PHE A 18 -7.50 7.07 -3.87
C PHE A 18 -8.53 6.42 -4.79
N LEU A 19 -8.21 5.23 -5.27
CA LEU A 19 -9.09 4.37 -6.06
C LEU A 19 -8.96 2.94 -5.58
N SER A 20 -10.07 2.29 -5.25
CA SER A 20 -10.13 0.92 -4.73
C SER A 20 -11.54 0.33 -4.91
N PRO A 21 -11.69 -0.98 -5.21
CA PRO A 21 -10.63 -1.92 -5.62
C PRO A 21 -10.35 -1.86 -7.12
N ILE A 22 -9.15 -2.29 -7.51
CA ILE A 22 -8.76 -2.55 -8.90
C ILE A 22 -8.30 -4.00 -8.98
N ARG A 23 -8.89 -4.82 -9.87
CA ARG A 23 -8.44 -6.20 -10.07
C ARG A 23 -7.17 -6.22 -10.90
N VAL A 24 -6.13 -6.89 -10.40
CA VAL A 24 -4.81 -6.98 -11.04
C VAL A 24 -4.48 -8.43 -11.39
N PHE A 25 -4.50 -9.31 -10.41
CA PHE A 25 -4.08 -10.70 -10.57
C PHE A 25 -5.22 -11.69 -10.29
N PRO A 26 -5.30 -12.79 -11.05
CA PRO A 26 -6.14 -13.93 -10.67
C PRO A 26 -5.54 -14.64 -9.45
N ARG A 27 -6.39 -15.39 -8.71
CA ARG A 27 -5.98 -15.99 -7.43
C ARG A 27 -4.79 -16.95 -7.53
N ASP A 28 -4.65 -17.66 -8.63
CA ASP A 28 -3.54 -18.60 -8.84
C ASP A 28 -2.20 -17.89 -9.04
N GLU A 29 -2.20 -16.72 -9.70
CA GLU A 29 -0.99 -15.87 -9.80
C GLU A 29 -0.62 -15.27 -8.45
N VAL A 30 -1.60 -14.78 -7.71
CA VAL A 30 -1.39 -14.26 -6.35
C VAL A 30 -0.78 -15.32 -5.45
N GLN A 31 -1.26 -16.56 -5.53
CA GLN A 31 -0.70 -17.64 -4.73
C GLN A 31 0.78 -17.87 -5.08
N ARG A 32 1.14 -17.86 -6.36
CA ARG A 32 2.55 -17.98 -6.78
C ARG A 32 3.42 -16.83 -6.26
N LEU A 33 2.92 -15.59 -6.31
CA LEU A 33 3.65 -14.43 -5.77
C LEU A 33 3.82 -14.54 -4.26
N ARG A 34 2.80 -14.97 -3.55
CA ARG A 34 2.87 -15.24 -2.12
C ARG A 34 3.88 -16.34 -1.80
N ASP A 35 3.86 -17.44 -2.55
CA ASP A 35 4.82 -18.55 -2.37
C ASP A 35 6.27 -18.07 -2.57
N HIS A 36 6.53 -17.25 -3.59
CA HIS A 36 7.84 -16.62 -3.80
C HIS A 36 8.26 -15.75 -2.62
N PHE A 37 7.35 -14.93 -2.11
CA PHE A 37 7.63 -14.08 -0.98
C PHE A 37 7.89 -14.89 0.30
N GLU A 38 7.06 -15.87 0.62
CA GLU A 38 7.24 -16.73 1.80
C GLU A 38 8.51 -17.59 1.72
N ALA A 39 8.87 -18.09 0.53
CA ALA A 39 10.16 -18.77 0.32
C ALA A 39 11.35 -17.82 0.53
N PHE A 40 11.23 -16.56 0.10
CA PHE A 40 12.23 -15.53 0.37
C PHE A 40 12.39 -15.29 1.88
N GLU A 41 11.29 -15.13 2.63
CA GLU A 41 11.33 -14.97 4.08
C GLU A 41 12.02 -16.17 4.76
N GLN A 42 11.65 -17.38 4.38
CA GLN A 42 12.24 -18.61 4.94
C GLN A 42 13.75 -18.67 4.73
N ARG A 43 14.23 -18.27 3.56
CA ARG A 43 15.66 -18.23 3.23
C ARG A 43 16.46 -17.36 4.21
N PHE A 44 15.85 -16.32 4.77
CA PHE A 44 16.47 -15.44 5.75
C PHE A 44 16.09 -15.75 7.21
N GLY A 45 15.35 -16.85 7.43
CA GLY A 45 14.97 -17.30 8.76
C GLY A 45 13.77 -16.58 9.36
N GLY A 46 12.84 -16.15 8.49
CA GLY A 46 11.55 -15.55 8.84
C GLY A 46 11.54 -14.03 8.71
N ILE A 47 10.33 -13.46 8.92
CA ILE A 47 10.04 -12.04 8.66
C ILE A 47 10.94 -11.08 9.46
N GLU A 48 11.21 -11.39 10.72
CA GLU A 48 12.02 -10.52 11.59
C GLU A 48 13.46 -10.38 11.09
N LYS A 49 14.03 -11.46 10.54
CA LYS A 49 15.38 -11.46 9.97
C LYS A 49 15.41 -10.95 8.53
N ALA A 50 14.28 -11.01 7.83
CA ALA A 50 14.11 -10.46 6.50
C ALA A 50 13.87 -8.94 6.49
N VAL A 51 13.62 -8.32 7.64
CA VAL A 51 13.55 -6.86 7.79
C VAL A 51 14.79 -6.20 7.18
N GLY A 52 14.59 -5.12 6.43
CA GLY A 52 15.67 -4.47 5.68
C GLY A 52 16.00 -5.13 4.32
N ARG A 53 15.54 -6.37 4.08
CA ARG A 53 15.61 -7.03 2.77
C ARG A 53 14.26 -7.11 2.07
N ARG A 54 13.18 -6.71 2.75
CA ARG A 54 11.81 -6.62 2.21
C ARG A 54 11.57 -5.38 1.37
N THR A 55 12.42 -4.40 1.51
CA THR A 55 12.39 -3.18 0.70
C THR A 55 13.13 -3.44 -0.60
N ASP A 56 12.54 -2.97 -1.69
CA ASP A 56 13.13 -3.00 -3.03
C ASP A 56 13.53 -4.41 -3.54
N LEU A 57 12.70 -5.43 -3.22
CA LEU A 57 12.92 -6.80 -3.72
C LEU A 57 12.99 -6.88 -5.25
N HIS A 58 12.41 -5.93 -5.95
CA HIS A 58 12.52 -5.80 -7.41
C HIS A 58 13.95 -5.59 -7.92
N LEU A 59 14.86 -5.12 -7.05
CA LEU A 59 16.29 -5.00 -7.36
C LEU A 59 17.08 -6.29 -7.04
N LEU A 60 16.46 -7.23 -6.33
CA LEU A 60 17.11 -8.42 -5.80
C LEU A 60 16.60 -9.73 -6.42
N THR A 61 15.44 -9.69 -7.05
CA THR A 61 14.75 -10.88 -7.56
C THR A 61 14.04 -10.61 -8.88
N ASP A 62 14.13 -11.57 -9.82
CA ASP A 62 13.44 -11.44 -11.11
C ASP A 62 11.93 -11.35 -10.95
N TRP A 63 11.34 -12.19 -10.08
CA TRP A 63 9.90 -12.16 -9.82
C TRP A 63 9.42 -10.84 -9.18
N GLY A 64 10.27 -10.21 -8.36
CA GLY A 64 9.99 -8.88 -7.81
C GLY A 64 9.99 -7.81 -8.90
N PHE A 65 10.95 -7.89 -9.82
CA PHE A 65 11.00 -6.99 -10.99
C PHE A 65 9.79 -7.21 -11.91
N ASP A 66 9.44 -8.45 -12.21
CA ASP A 66 8.31 -8.80 -13.08
C ASP A 66 6.99 -8.25 -12.53
N VAL A 67 6.76 -8.34 -11.21
CA VAL A 67 5.51 -7.87 -10.61
C VAL A 67 5.38 -6.35 -10.63
N VAL A 68 6.46 -5.60 -10.34
CA VAL A 68 6.38 -4.12 -10.33
C VAL A 68 6.33 -3.51 -11.73
N THR A 69 6.71 -4.27 -12.74
CA THR A 69 6.66 -3.86 -14.16
C THR A 69 5.44 -4.43 -14.90
N ASP A 70 4.59 -5.20 -14.22
CA ASP A 70 3.38 -5.78 -14.83
C ASP A 70 2.43 -4.69 -15.32
N SER A 71 1.98 -4.81 -16.57
CA SER A 71 1.11 -3.82 -17.22
C SER A 71 -0.21 -3.59 -16.46
N ARG A 72 -0.69 -4.59 -15.72
CA ARG A 72 -1.91 -4.54 -14.91
C ARG A 72 -1.75 -3.63 -13.67
N ILE A 73 -0.51 -3.35 -13.24
CA ILE A 73 -0.18 -2.37 -12.21
C ILE A 73 0.23 -1.05 -12.86
N VAL A 74 1.17 -1.10 -13.80
CA VAL A 74 1.74 0.10 -14.44
C VAL A 74 0.70 0.85 -15.27
N GLY A 75 -0.23 0.16 -15.93
CA GLY A 75 -1.28 0.78 -16.74
C GLY A 75 -2.19 1.74 -15.95
N PRO A 76 -2.78 1.30 -14.83
CA PRO A 76 -3.52 2.19 -13.92
C PRO A 76 -2.68 3.37 -13.38
N VAL A 77 -1.43 3.15 -13.01
CA VAL A 77 -0.54 4.22 -12.54
C VAL A 77 -0.29 5.25 -13.64
N THR A 78 0.05 4.80 -14.84
CA THR A 78 0.28 5.71 -16.00
C THR A 78 -0.98 6.39 -16.47
N SER A 79 -2.16 5.86 -16.19
CA SER A 79 -3.44 6.54 -16.45
C SER A 79 -3.61 7.80 -15.58
N ILE A 80 -2.98 7.85 -14.43
CA ILE A 80 -3.03 8.97 -13.47
C ILE A 80 -1.85 9.91 -13.64
N LEU A 81 -0.62 9.37 -13.70
CA LEU A 81 0.62 10.15 -13.66
C LEU A 81 1.16 10.51 -15.07
N GLY A 82 0.58 9.93 -16.12
CA GLY A 82 1.15 10.05 -17.48
C GLY A 82 2.13 8.90 -17.79
N PRO A 83 2.67 8.84 -19.02
CA PRO A 83 3.41 7.69 -19.51
C PRO A 83 4.83 7.54 -18.93
N ASP A 84 5.40 8.63 -18.45
CA ASP A 84 6.80 8.69 -17.99
C ASP A 84 6.85 8.58 -16.45
N VAL A 85 6.87 7.34 -15.95
CA VAL A 85 6.90 7.05 -14.52
C VAL A 85 8.19 6.35 -14.12
N LEU A 86 8.61 6.61 -12.89
CA LEU A 86 9.72 5.93 -12.24
C LEU A 86 9.20 5.17 -11.01
N LEU A 87 9.67 3.94 -10.81
CA LEU A 87 9.44 3.24 -9.56
C LEU A 87 10.38 3.80 -8.49
N TRP A 88 9.81 4.39 -7.45
CA TRP A 88 10.58 4.93 -6.33
C TRP A 88 11.03 3.84 -5.36
N SER A 89 10.10 2.99 -4.93
CA SER A 89 10.36 1.93 -3.95
C SER A 89 9.30 0.85 -4.01
N MET A 90 9.65 -0.34 -3.55
CA MET A 90 8.74 -1.46 -3.32
C MET A 90 8.89 -1.92 -1.88
N ASN A 91 7.81 -1.89 -1.12
CA ASN A 91 7.80 -2.27 0.29
C ASN A 91 6.73 -3.32 0.58
N TRP A 92 6.98 -4.13 1.60
CA TRP A 92 6.05 -5.16 2.07
C TRP A 92 5.46 -4.79 3.41
N PHE A 93 4.14 -4.80 3.49
CA PHE A 93 3.37 -4.54 4.70
C PHE A 93 2.66 -5.82 5.15
N ILE A 94 3.17 -6.42 6.23
CA ILE A 94 2.72 -7.72 6.71
C ILE A 94 2.17 -7.55 8.12
N LYS A 95 0.98 -8.13 8.33
CA LYS A 95 0.39 -8.26 9.67
C LYS A 95 0.14 -9.74 9.94
N GLU A 96 0.83 -10.27 10.92
CA GLU A 96 0.64 -11.65 11.37
C GLU A 96 -0.75 -11.84 11.98
N PRO A 97 -1.27 -13.08 12.08
CA PRO A 97 -2.54 -13.37 12.73
C PRO A 97 -2.60 -12.83 14.16
N ASP A 98 -3.79 -12.40 14.61
CA ASP A 98 -4.06 -11.91 15.98
C ASP A 98 -3.02 -10.92 16.50
N ASN A 99 -2.59 -10.01 15.64
CA ASN A 99 -1.50 -9.09 15.92
C ASN A 99 -2.05 -7.69 16.29
N THR A 100 -1.35 -7.01 17.20
CA THR A 100 -1.63 -5.63 17.61
C THR A 100 -1.09 -4.59 16.63
N LYS A 101 -0.23 -4.98 15.68
CA LYS A 101 0.44 -4.07 14.75
C LYS A 101 -0.54 -3.33 13.84
N PHE A 102 -0.39 -2.03 13.78
CA PHE A 102 -1.21 -1.10 13.01
C PHE A 102 -0.34 -0.11 12.22
N VAL A 103 -0.98 0.73 11.44
CA VAL A 103 -0.38 1.90 10.80
C VAL A 103 -1.21 3.11 11.22
N SER A 104 -0.58 4.09 11.86
CA SER A 104 -1.22 5.34 12.27
C SER A 104 -1.63 6.20 11.09
N PHE A 105 -2.46 7.23 11.32
CA PHE A 105 -2.75 8.23 10.30
C PHE A 105 -1.47 8.95 9.87
N HIS A 106 -1.21 8.93 8.57
CA HIS A 106 -0.03 9.55 7.98
C HIS A 106 -0.29 9.96 6.52
N GLN A 107 0.68 10.67 5.95
CA GLN A 107 0.83 10.93 4.53
C GLN A 107 2.20 10.42 4.11
N ASP A 108 2.28 9.66 3.04
CA ASP A 108 3.53 9.09 2.53
C ASP A 108 4.56 10.18 2.15
N ALA A 109 4.09 11.33 1.67
CA ALA A 109 4.93 12.44 1.26
C ALA A 109 5.95 12.88 2.32
N ASN A 110 5.59 12.77 3.60
CA ASN A 110 6.48 13.13 4.71
C ASN A 110 7.67 12.20 4.88
N TYR A 111 7.61 10.99 4.29
CA TYR A 111 8.69 10.01 4.34
C TYR A 111 9.68 10.16 3.21
N TRP A 112 9.18 10.52 2.03
CA TRP A 112 9.95 10.39 0.80
C TRP A 112 10.62 11.68 0.37
N GLY A 113 10.08 12.85 0.74
CA GLY A 113 10.65 14.15 0.39
C GLY A 113 10.75 14.40 -1.11
N LEU A 114 9.83 13.82 -1.89
CA LEU A 114 9.80 13.95 -3.34
C LEU A 114 9.02 15.21 -3.74
N GLU A 115 9.55 15.95 -4.70
CA GLU A 115 8.91 17.10 -5.34
C GLU A 115 9.02 16.97 -6.87
N PRO A 116 7.95 17.24 -7.64
CA PRO A 116 6.58 17.51 -7.18
C PRO A 116 5.92 16.28 -6.55
N HIS A 117 4.79 16.46 -5.85
CA HIS A 117 4.03 15.38 -5.23
C HIS A 117 3.18 14.57 -6.24
N ASP A 118 3.64 14.46 -7.48
CA ASP A 118 3.03 13.63 -8.52
C ASP A 118 3.45 12.17 -8.33
N VAL A 119 3.03 11.59 -7.22
CA VAL A 119 3.40 10.25 -6.77
C VAL A 119 2.15 9.48 -6.39
N ALA A 120 2.03 8.26 -6.87
CA ALA A 120 0.97 7.34 -6.54
C ALA A 120 1.54 6.04 -5.98
N THR A 121 0.96 5.55 -4.89
CA THR A 121 1.25 4.24 -4.34
C THR A 121 0.24 3.23 -4.88
N ALA A 122 0.75 2.14 -5.46
CA ALA A 122 -0.03 0.98 -5.83
C ALA A 122 0.13 -0.09 -4.73
N TRP A 123 -0.88 -0.27 -3.90
CA TRP A 123 -0.87 -1.27 -2.84
C TRP A 123 -1.61 -2.53 -3.29
N VAL A 124 -0.90 -3.63 -3.49
CA VAL A 124 -1.40 -4.91 -4.00
C VAL A 124 -1.59 -5.91 -2.87
N ALA A 125 -2.78 -6.49 -2.76
CA ALA A 125 -3.11 -7.50 -1.77
C ALA A 125 -2.68 -8.90 -2.24
N LEU A 126 -1.75 -9.56 -1.56
CA LEU A 126 -1.36 -10.96 -1.79
C LEU A 126 -2.09 -11.94 -0.85
N SER A 127 -2.88 -11.44 0.06
CA SER A 127 -3.86 -12.16 0.86
C SER A 127 -5.11 -11.30 0.96
N ASP A 128 -6.22 -11.85 1.39
CA ASP A 128 -7.41 -11.04 1.62
C ASP A 128 -7.13 -9.97 2.69
N ALA A 129 -7.37 -8.71 2.34
CA ALA A 129 -7.26 -7.54 3.21
C ALA A 129 -8.68 -7.05 3.57
N GLY A 130 -9.46 -7.92 4.19
CA GLY A 130 -10.84 -7.66 4.62
C GLY A 130 -10.92 -6.91 5.94
N VAL A 131 -12.15 -6.67 6.41
CA VAL A 131 -12.42 -5.90 7.62
C VAL A 131 -11.67 -6.43 8.85
N SER A 132 -11.62 -7.75 9.02
CA SER A 132 -10.96 -8.39 10.16
C SER A 132 -9.44 -8.36 10.10
N THR A 133 -8.84 -8.20 8.91
CA THR A 133 -7.37 -8.22 8.72
C THR A 133 -6.74 -6.83 8.77
N GLY A 134 -7.52 -5.78 9.07
CA GLY A 134 -7.07 -4.40 9.13
C GLY A 134 -6.74 -3.82 7.75
N PRO A 135 -7.75 -3.60 6.89
CA PRO A 135 -7.59 -2.97 5.59
C PRO A 135 -7.15 -1.52 5.74
N MET A 136 -6.76 -0.89 4.64
CA MET A 136 -6.50 0.55 4.65
C MET A 136 -7.81 1.34 4.79
N GLU A 137 -7.70 2.49 5.42
CA GLU A 137 -8.76 3.48 5.58
C GLU A 137 -8.21 4.83 5.14
N PHE A 138 -8.98 5.54 4.32
CA PHE A 138 -8.60 6.83 3.75
C PHE A 138 -9.56 7.92 4.16
N ILE A 139 -9.06 9.15 4.28
CA ILE A 139 -9.89 10.35 4.37
C ILE A 139 -10.05 10.92 2.95
N PRO A 140 -11.25 10.82 2.33
CA PRO A 140 -11.46 11.28 0.97
C PRO A 140 -11.14 12.75 0.79
N GLY A 141 -10.46 13.10 -0.32
CA GLY A 141 -10.11 14.47 -0.66
C GLY A 141 -8.96 15.08 0.15
N SER A 142 -8.41 14.37 1.15
CA SER A 142 -7.34 14.88 2.02
C SER A 142 -6.06 15.20 1.27
N HIS A 143 -5.80 14.58 0.13
CA HIS A 143 -4.63 14.84 -0.72
C HIS A 143 -4.59 16.26 -1.31
N ARG A 144 -5.74 16.96 -1.38
CA ARG A 144 -5.85 18.35 -1.87
C ARG A 144 -5.43 19.38 -0.83
N GLY A 145 -5.37 18.98 0.44
CA GLY A 145 -4.81 19.80 1.51
C GLY A 145 -3.29 19.87 1.45
N GLY A 146 -2.69 20.62 2.37
CA GLY A 146 -1.24 20.63 2.59
C GLY A 146 -0.75 19.34 3.26
N LEU A 147 0.54 19.33 3.55
CA LEU A 147 1.11 18.31 4.43
C LEU A 147 0.75 18.64 5.88
N TYR A 148 0.24 17.64 6.58
CA TYR A 148 0.07 17.70 8.02
C TYR A 148 1.41 17.52 8.73
N GLU A 149 1.59 18.19 9.86
CA GLU A 149 2.70 17.89 10.76
C GLU A 149 2.55 16.47 11.30
N GLN A 150 3.64 15.70 11.27
CA GLN A 150 3.68 14.33 11.75
C GLN A 150 4.76 14.20 12.82
N HIS A 151 4.38 13.60 13.94
CA HIS A 151 5.28 13.39 15.07
C HIS A 151 5.77 11.95 15.12
N ASN A 152 7.04 11.77 15.50
CA ASN A 152 7.63 10.44 15.68
C ASN A 152 7.24 9.92 17.07
N THR A 153 6.46 8.85 17.12
CA THR A 153 6.06 8.22 18.40
C THR A 153 6.98 7.08 18.81
N PHE A 154 7.67 6.46 17.84
CA PHE A 154 8.49 5.25 18.03
C PHE A 154 7.71 4.09 18.71
N GLU A 155 6.41 4.05 18.52
CA GLU A 155 5.54 3.04 19.08
C GLU A 155 5.82 1.66 18.45
N ASN A 156 6.10 0.64 19.27
CA ASN A 156 6.55 -0.67 18.80
C ASN A 156 5.56 -1.41 17.91
N ASP A 157 4.26 -1.17 18.11
CA ASP A 157 3.21 -1.81 17.33
C ASP A 157 2.87 -1.04 16.05
N ASN A 158 3.44 0.15 15.85
CA ASN A 158 3.29 0.88 14.61
C ASN A 158 4.26 0.35 13.54
N LEU A 159 3.73 -0.05 12.38
CA LEU A 159 4.55 -0.58 11.28
C LEU A 159 5.36 0.50 10.55
N LEU A 160 5.06 1.77 10.76
CA LEU A 160 5.85 2.87 10.24
C LEU A 160 7.20 2.95 10.98
N SER A 161 8.28 3.12 10.24
CA SER A 161 9.66 2.99 10.75
C SER A 161 10.00 3.85 11.97
N ARG A 162 9.33 5.01 12.12
CA ARG A 162 9.46 5.92 13.26
C ARG A 162 8.14 6.12 14.00
N GLY A 163 7.11 5.33 13.68
CA GLY A 163 5.78 5.46 14.25
C GLY A 163 5.15 6.83 14.01
N GLN A 164 5.41 7.47 12.86
CA GLN A 164 4.89 8.80 12.59
C GLN A 164 3.36 8.81 12.62
N THR A 165 2.82 9.82 13.28
CA THR A 165 1.36 10.01 13.37
C THR A 165 1.01 11.49 13.17
N ILE A 166 -0.13 11.74 12.55
CA ILE A 166 -0.74 13.06 12.43
C ILE A 166 -1.48 13.35 13.73
N GLU A 167 -1.11 14.43 14.43
CA GLU A 167 -1.78 14.93 15.64
C GLU A 167 -2.63 16.17 15.30
N ALA A 168 -3.57 16.03 14.37
CA ALA A 168 -4.50 17.06 13.98
C ALA A 168 -5.94 16.59 14.19
N ASP A 169 -6.87 17.54 14.23
CA ASP A 169 -8.31 17.23 14.22
C ASP A 169 -8.72 16.76 12.83
N LEU A 170 -8.59 15.45 12.61
CA LEU A 170 -8.93 14.80 11.36
C LEU A 170 -10.42 14.44 11.32
N PRO A 171 -11.08 14.53 10.17
CA PRO A 171 -12.49 14.11 10.02
C PRO A 171 -12.62 12.58 9.98
N ILE A 172 -12.22 11.92 11.08
CA ILE A 172 -12.15 10.45 11.19
C ILE A 172 -13.50 9.78 10.89
N LYS A 173 -14.61 10.44 11.18
CA LYS A 173 -15.96 9.94 10.88
C LYS A 173 -16.21 9.76 9.38
N ASP A 174 -15.46 10.45 8.55
CA ASP A 174 -15.59 10.42 7.09
C ASP A 174 -14.60 9.43 6.45
N CYS A 175 -13.84 8.68 7.25
CA CYS A 175 -12.93 7.65 6.75
C CYS A 175 -13.67 6.58 5.96
N VAL A 176 -13.11 6.24 4.81
CA VAL A 176 -13.59 5.14 3.97
C VAL A 176 -12.62 3.96 4.08
N MET A 177 -13.15 2.83 4.52
CA MET A 177 -12.43 1.56 4.56
C MET A 177 -12.39 0.95 3.16
N THR A 178 -11.21 0.46 2.76
CA THR A 178 -10.97 -0.10 1.42
C THR A 178 -10.54 -1.58 1.51
N PRO A 179 -11.47 -2.49 1.80
CA PRO A 179 -11.17 -3.91 1.81
C PRO A 179 -10.81 -4.38 0.39
N LEU A 180 -9.84 -5.29 0.30
CA LEU A 180 -9.39 -5.89 -0.94
C LEU A 180 -9.41 -7.42 -0.83
N ALA A 181 -9.85 -8.09 -1.90
CA ALA A 181 -9.59 -9.50 -2.08
C ALA A 181 -8.13 -9.71 -2.57
N ALA A 182 -7.59 -10.90 -2.34
CA ALA A 182 -6.29 -11.28 -2.88
C ALA A 182 -6.27 -11.12 -4.41
N GLY A 183 -5.28 -10.38 -4.94
CA GLY A 183 -5.15 -10.02 -6.34
C GLY A 183 -5.83 -8.70 -6.74
N GLU A 184 -6.38 -7.99 -5.79
CA GLU A 184 -6.83 -6.62 -5.98
C GLU A 184 -5.78 -5.63 -5.46
N MET A 185 -5.82 -4.41 -5.98
CA MET A 185 -4.99 -3.30 -5.49
C MET A 185 -5.82 -2.05 -5.22
N SER A 186 -5.28 -1.16 -4.44
CA SER A 186 -5.67 0.24 -4.37
C SER A 186 -4.57 1.14 -4.91
N LEU A 187 -4.96 2.27 -5.50
CA LEU A 187 -4.06 3.37 -5.81
C LEU A 187 -4.35 4.51 -4.86
N HIS A 188 -3.32 5.17 -4.33
CA HIS A 188 -3.51 6.39 -3.54
C HIS A 188 -2.41 7.42 -3.79
N HIS A 189 -2.80 8.66 -3.70
CA HIS A 189 -1.93 9.82 -3.83
C HIS A 189 -1.02 9.94 -2.61
N VAL A 190 0.23 10.30 -2.80
CA VAL A 190 1.25 10.43 -1.74
C VAL A 190 0.83 11.33 -0.56
N ARG A 191 -0.09 12.28 -0.78
CA ARG A 191 -0.67 13.15 0.24
C ARG A 191 -2.01 12.69 0.78
N ALA A 192 -2.55 11.56 0.34
CA ALA A 192 -3.78 11.04 0.92
C ALA A 192 -3.53 10.61 2.37
N VAL A 193 -4.34 11.14 3.29
CA VAL A 193 -4.28 10.76 4.70
C VAL A 193 -4.90 9.39 4.86
N HIS A 194 -4.13 8.44 5.38
CA HIS A 194 -4.58 7.07 5.53
C HIS A 194 -3.97 6.36 6.74
N ARG A 195 -4.57 5.25 7.10
CA ARG A 195 -4.15 4.35 8.19
C ARG A 195 -4.51 2.92 7.89
N SER A 196 -4.13 1.99 8.76
CA SER A 196 -4.72 0.63 8.79
C SER A 196 -4.73 0.06 10.21
N GLY A 197 -5.88 -0.48 10.63
CA GLY A 197 -6.06 -1.14 11.92
C GLY A 197 -5.28 -2.46 12.04
N PRO A 198 -5.28 -3.09 13.22
CA PRO A 198 -4.61 -4.37 13.45
C PRO A 198 -5.31 -5.53 12.74
N ASN A 199 -4.56 -6.62 12.52
CA ASN A 199 -5.09 -7.89 12.04
C ASN A 199 -5.71 -8.68 13.20
N ARG A 200 -7.03 -8.87 13.18
CA ARG A 200 -7.82 -9.61 14.17
C ARG A 200 -8.28 -10.97 13.66
N SER A 201 -7.71 -11.42 12.55
CA SER A 201 -8.08 -12.71 11.93
C SER A 201 -7.03 -13.78 12.22
N ALA A 202 -7.39 -15.03 11.94
CA ALA A 202 -6.47 -16.16 11.99
C ALA A 202 -5.53 -16.23 10.78
N ASP A 203 -5.73 -15.40 9.76
CA ASP A 203 -4.96 -15.39 8.52
C ASP A 203 -3.95 -14.26 8.49
N ARG A 204 -2.80 -14.52 7.87
CA ARG A 204 -1.75 -13.54 7.63
C ARG A 204 -2.17 -12.55 6.54
N ARG A 205 -2.07 -11.24 6.80
CA ARG A 205 -2.29 -10.21 5.78
C ARG A 205 -0.96 -9.80 5.17
N ILE A 206 -0.83 -10.03 3.86
CA ILE A 206 0.37 -9.70 3.08
C ILE A 206 -0.04 -8.70 2.00
N GLY A 207 0.63 -7.54 1.97
CA GLY A 207 0.51 -6.55 0.92
C GLY A 207 1.87 -6.02 0.50
N MET A 208 1.97 -5.58 -0.73
CA MET A 208 3.17 -4.93 -1.25
C MET A 208 2.81 -3.59 -1.89
#